data_40c7ef44d904bdba871451d82e5d9091
#
_entry.id   40c7ef44d904bdba871451d82e5d9091
#
_cell.length_a   1.000
_cell.length_b   1.000
_cell.length_c   1.000
_cell.angle_alpha   90.00
_cell.angle_beta   90.00
_cell.angle_gamma   90.00
#
_symmetry.space_group_name_H-M   'P 1'
#
loop_
_entity.id
_entity.type
_entity.pdbx_description
1 polymer ?
#
loop_
_entity_poly.entity_id
_entity_poly.type
_entity_poly.pdbx_seq_one_letter_code
_entity_poly.pdbx_strand_id
1 'polypeptide(L)'
;DSLPGKKWTQIVARISKSPWMHNSYCHPGGWGPFRRVLADHLRSARGISCDPEQIIITSGIQQGLALCAQILFNPGDAVAHEDPGFEVHRSTLRYWGLRPVPVPVDAEGLCVEQLSAFPEVRGVLVTPSHQYPLGMLMSRQRREALIRWASAHKAWIIEDDYDNELSYAGSPTTALAAIAEIQSSVVY
;
A
#
# COMPACT_ATOMS: atom_id res chain seq x y z
N ASP A 1 -9.46 -24.47 6.40
CA ASP A 1 -10.72 -23.79 6.75
C ASP A 1 -11.25 -23.09 5.54
N SER A 2 -12.49 -23.39 5.14
CA SER A 2 -13.10 -22.80 3.96
C SER A 2 -13.56 -21.37 4.26
N LEU A 3 -13.38 -20.47 3.29
CA LEU A 3 -14.01 -19.14 3.33
C LEU A 3 -15.49 -19.27 3.73
N PRO A 4 -16.07 -18.31 4.47
CA PRO A 4 -17.45 -18.38 4.96
C PRO A 4 -18.47 -18.20 3.82
N GLY A 5 -18.46 -19.14 2.87
CA GLY A 5 -19.21 -19.07 1.61
C GLY A 5 -20.71 -18.85 1.79
N LYS A 6 -21.34 -19.48 2.78
CA LYS A 6 -22.76 -19.26 3.06
C LYS A 6 -23.06 -17.80 3.46
N LYS A 7 -22.23 -17.22 4.35
CA LYS A 7 -22.37 -15.82 4.77
C LYS A 7 -22.14 -14.87 3.62
N TRP A 8 -21.12 -15.15 2.81
CA TRP A 8 -20.82 -14.38 1.59
C TRP A 8 -22.01 -14.37 0.62
N THR A 9 -22.56 -15.54 0.29
CA THR A 9 -23.70 -15.67 -0.61
C THR A 9 -24.95 -14.90 -0.08
N GLN A 10 -25.20 -14.96 1.22
CA GLN A 10 -26.30 -14.21 1.85
C GLN A 10 -26.09 -12.69 1.74
N ILE A 11 -24.86 -12.21 1.96
CA ILE A 11 -24.52 -10.79 1.84
C ILE A 11 -24.70 -10.32 0.39
N VAL A 12 -24.16 -11.06 -0.57
CA VAL A 12 -24.29 -10.76 -2.00
C VAL A 12 -25.76 -10.71 -2.41
N ALA A 13 -26.55 -11.73 -2.04
CA ALA A 13 -28.00 -11.76 -2.35
C ALA A 13 -28.79 -10.61 -1.71
N ARG A 14 -28.38 -10.13 -0.55
CA ARG A 14 -28.98 -8.97 0.10
C ARG A 14 -28.61 -7.67 -0.61
N ILE A 15 -27.35 -7.50 -0.94
CA ILE A 15 -26.86 -6.28 -1.60
C ILE A 15 -27.42 -6.17 -3.02
N SER A 16 -27.48 -7.27 -3.79
CA SER A 16 -27.99 -7.26 -5.16
C SER A 16 -29.47 -6.87 -5.28
N LYS A 17 -30.23 -6.98 -4.18
CA LYS A 17 -31.63 -6.51 -4.10
C LYS A 17 -31.74 -5.04 -3.71
N SER A 18 -30.64 -4.38 -3.39
CA SER A 18 -30.65 -2.99 -2.95
C SER A 18 -30.84 -2.05 -4.15
N PRO A 19 -31.74 -1.04 -4.04
CA PRO A 19 -31.93 -0.02 -5.09
C PRO A 19 -30.65 0.73 -5.45
N TRP A 20 -29.67 0.75 -4.57
CA TRP A 20 -28.38 1.42 -4.75
C TRP A 20 -27.46 0.77 -5.81
N MET A 21 -27.76 -0.47 -6.20
CA MET A 21 -27.00 -1.20 -7.23
C MET A 21 -27.39 -0.80 -8.66
N HIS A 22 -28.39 0.05 -8.84
CA HIS A 22 -28.97 0.30 -10.15
C HIS A 22 -28.52 1.65 -10.73
N ASN A 23 -27.62 1.57 -11.73
CA ASN A 23 -27.53 2.47 -12.87
C ASN A 23 -27.13 3.94 -12.64
N SER A 24 -26.31 4.27 -11.66
CA SER A 24 -25.69 5.59 -11.56
C SER A 24 -24.17 5.52 -11.65
N TYR A 25 -23.58 6.48 -12.35
CA TYR A 25 -22.14 6.73 -12.19
C TYR A 25 -21.89 7.11 -10.73
N CYS A 26 -20.88 6.48 -10.11
CA CYS A 26 -20.42 6.89 -8.80
C CYS A 26 -19.23 7.86 -8.92
N HIS A 27 -18.83 8.44 -7.80
CA HIS A 27 -17.62 9.26 -7.71
C HIS A 27 -16.41 8.47 -8.25
N PRO A 28 -15.49 9.10 -9.03
CA PRO A 28 -14.32 8.41 -9.60
C PRO A 28 -13.47 7.65 -8.60
N GLY A 29 -13.36 8.13 -7.35
CA GLY A 29 -12.67 7.43 -6.27
C GLY A 29 -13.41 6.22 -5.71
N GLY A 30 -14.64 5.92 -6.18
CA GLY A 30 -15.45 4.80 -5.73
C GLY A 30 -16.69 5.21 -4.92
N TRP A 31 -17.49 4.22 -4.59
CA TRP A 31 -18.76 4.41 -3.91
C TRP A 31 -18.58 4.97 -2.49
N GLY A 32 -19.14 6.16 -2.21
CA GLY A 32 -18.92 6.91 -0.98
C GLY A 32 -19.25 6.13 0.32
N PRO A 33 -20.36 5.39 0.44
CA PRO A 33 -20.61 4.56 1.61
C PRO A 33 -19.54 3.50 1.87
N PHE A 34 -19.00 2.89 0.83
CA PHE A 34 -17.92 1.91 0.98
C PHE A 34 -16.62 2.57 1.45
N ARG A 35 -16.28 3.72 0.89
CA ARG A 35 -15.09 4.50 1.31
C ARG A 35 -15.17 4.91 2.79
N ARG A 36 -16.36 5.28 3.29
CA ARG A 36 -16.57 5.57 4.72
C ARG A 36 -16.31 4.35 5.61
N VAL A 37 -16.87 3.19 5.24
CA VAL A 37 -16.63 1.94 5.99
C VAL A 37 -15.16 1.56 5.98
N LEU A 38 -14.46 1.76 4.86
CA LEU A 38 -13.01 1.53 4.77
C LEU A 38 -12.21 2.50 5.64
N ALA A 39 -12.56 3.79 5.68
CA ALA A 39 -11.90 4.76 6.56
C ALA A 39 -12.02 4.36 8.04
N ASP A 40 -13.21 3.92 8.48
CA ASP A 40 -13.43 3.44 9.83
C ASP A 40 -12.65 2.14 10.13
N HIS A 41 -12.60 1.23 9.15
CA HIS A 41 -11.81 0.00 9.25
C HIS A 41 -10.30 0.30 9.35
N LEU A 42 -9.77 1.13 8.47
CA LEU A 42 -8.36 1.52 8.48
C LEU A 42 -7.96 2.19 9.80
N ARG A 43 -8.84 3.04 10.34
CA ARG A 43 -8.62 3.67 11.64
C ARG A 43 -8.55 2.64 12.77
N SER A 44 -9.49 1.70 12.81
CA SER A 44 -9.59 0.71 13.90
C SER A 44 -8.56 -0.42 13.78
N ALA A 45 -8.31 -0.90 12.57
CA ALA A 45 -7.46 -2.07 12.33
C ALA A 45 -5.99 -1.72 12.08
N ARG A 46 -5.72 -0.53 11.48
CA ARG A 46 -4.36 -0.14 11.06
C ARG A 46 -3.84 1.12 11.72
N GLY A 47 -4.66 1.82 12.48
CA GLY A 47 -4.32 3.12 13.07
C GLY A 47 -4.23 4.26 12.06
N ILE A 48 -4.64 4.04 10.80
CA ILE A 48 -4.59 5.04 9.74
C ILE A 48 -5.79 5.98 9.88
N SER A 49 -5.54 7.23 10.22
CA SER A 49 -6.57 8.26 10.24
C SER A 49 -6.63 8.95 8.88
N CYS A 50 -7.63 8.63 8.08
CA CYS A 50 -7.85 9.24 6.78
C CYS A 50 -9.32 9.68 6.61
N ASP A 51 -9.52 10.66 5.73
CA ASP A 51 -10.83 11.06 5.27
C ASP A 51 -11.31 10.07 4.20
N PRO A 52 -12.60 9.69 4.12
CA PRO A 52 -13.12 8.88 3.02
C PRO A 52 -12.76 9.43 1.63
N GLU A 53 -12.62 10.75 1.49
CA GLU A 53 -12.21 11.38 0.22
C GLU A 53 -10.76 11.09 -0.19
N GLN A 54 -9.91 10.67 0.74
CA GLN A 54 -8.54 10.24 0.47
C GLN A 54 -8.43 8.78 0.00
N ILE A 55 -9.54 8.03 0.04
CA ILE A 55 -9.57 6.62 -0.36
C ILE A 55 -10.01 6.52 -1.82
N ILE A 56 -9.22 5.79 -2.61
CA ILE A 56 -9.52 5.48 -4.01
C ILE A 56 -9.70 3.96 -4.14
N ILE A 57 -10.86 3.54 -4.63
CA ILE A 57 -11.15 2.12 -4.88
C ILE A 57 -10.60 1.75 -6.25
N THR A 58 -9.77 0.72 -6.30
CA THR A 58 -9.15 0.22 -7.53
C THR A 58 -9.52 -1.24 -7.78
N SER A 59 -9.28 -1.70 -9.01
CA SER A 59 -9.50 -3.10 -9.40
C SER A 59 -8.39 -4.05 -8.91
N GLY A 60 -7.49 -3.56 -8.09
CA GLY A 60 -6.37 -4.30 -7.51
C GLY A 60 -5.08 -3.50 -7.52
N ILE A 61 -4.01 -4.11 -6.97
CA ILE A 61 -2.71 -3.45 -6.76
C ILE A 61 -2.10 -2.87 -8.04
N GLN A 62 -2.24 -3.55 -9.18
CA GLN A 62 -1.69 -3.04 -10.44
C GLN A 62 -2.30 -1.70 -10.84
N GLN A 63 -3.60 -1.52 -10.68
CA GLN A 63 -4.24 -0.23 -10.97
C GLN A 63 -3.82 0.82 -9.94
N GLY A 64 -3.78 0.48 -8.66
CA GLY A 64 -3.30 1.38 -7.61
C GLY A 64 -1.88 1.86 -7.89
N LEU A 65 -0.97 0.94 -8.18
CA LEU A 65 0.43 1.25 -8.49
C LEU A 65 0.57 2.05 -9.80
N ALA A 66 -0.25 1.76 -10.82
CA ALA A 66 -0.29 2.53 -12.06
C ALA A 66 -0.71 4.00 -11.81
N LEU A 67 -1.70 4.22 -10.95
CA LEU A 67 -2.11 5.57 -10.54
C LEU A 67 -1.00 6.29 -9.78
N CYS A 68 -0.35 5.61 -8.82
CA CYS A 68 0.81 6.15 -8.12
C CYS A 68 1.93 6.55 -9.10
N ALA A 69 2.26 5.65 -10.04
CA ALA A 69 3.30 5.89 -11.02
C ALA A 69 3.04 7.15 -11.88
N GLN A 70 1.78 7.36 -12.28
CA GLN A 70 1.40 8.48 -13.13
C GLN A 70 1.28 9.82 -12.39
N ILE A 71 0.90 9.79 -11.12
CA ILE A 71 0.56 11.01 -10.36
C ILE A 71 1.75 11.51 -9.56
N LEU A 72 2.55 10.59 -9.00
CA LEU A 72 3.61 10.94 -8.05
C LEU A 72 4.98 11.10 -8.71
N PHE A 73 5.17 10.58 -9.91
CA PHE A 73 6.48 10.51 -10.56
C PHE A 73 6.44 11.02 -12.00
N ASN A 74 7.61 11.40 -12.48
CA ASN A 74 7.83 11.71 -13.89
C ASN A 74 8.52 10.52 -14.59
N PRO A 75 8.32 10.35 -15.91
CA PRO A 75 9.08 9.35 -16.67
C PRO A 75 10.60 9.51 -16.45
N GLY A 76 11.27 8.42 -16.16
CA GLY A 76 12.70 8.38 -15.83
C GLY A 76 13.01 8.48 -14.34
N ASP A 77 12.08 8.88 -13.49
CA ASP A 77 12.30 8.90 -12.05
C ASP A 77 12.67 7.52 -11.51
N ALA A 78 13.59 7.49 -10.56
CA ALA A 78 14.02 6.28 -9.88
C ALA A 78 13.08 5.96 -8.72
N VAL A 79 12.60 4.71 -8.67
CA VAL A 79 11.78 4.19 -7.59
C VAL A 79 12.44 2.93 -7.04
N ALA A 80 12.83 2.96 -5.76
CA ALA A 80 13.40 1.81 -5.08
C ALA A 80 12.32 0.76 -4.81
N HIS A 81 12.70 -0.50 -4.84
CA HIS A 81 11.86 -1.63 -4.49
C HIS A 81 12.68 -2.71 -3.79
N GLU A 82 12.02 -3.56 -3.04
CA GLU A 82 12.63 -4.70 -2.35
C GLU A 82 13.24 -5.71 -3.35
N ASP A 83 14.43 -6.24 -3.01
CA ASP A 83 15.08 -7.30 -3.78
C ASP A 83 15.64 -8.40 -2.83
N PRO A 84 15.07 -9.63 -2.86
CA PRO A 84 13.96 -10.05 -3.70
C PRO A 84 12.66 -9.36 -3.33
N GLY A 85 11.79 -9.15 -4.32
CA GLY A 85 10.49 -8.52 -4.18
C GLY A 85 9.49 -9.04 -5.21
N PHE A 86 8.26 -8.52 -5.17
CA PHE A 86 7.20 -8.94 -6.09
C PHE A 86 7.49 -8.41 -7.52
N GLU A 87 7.70 -9.34 -8.47
CA GLU A 87 8.08 -9.00 -9.86
C GLU A 87 7.08 -8.07 -10.56
N VAL A 88 5.80 -8.16 -10.18
CA VAL A 88 4.76 -7.30 -10.75
C VAL A 88 5.00 -5.82 -10.39
N HIS A 89 5.53 -5.53 -9.22
CA HIS A 89 5.91 -4.17 -8.82
C HIS A 89 6.93 -3.60 -9.81
N ARG A 90 8.02 -4.33 -10.01
CA ARG A 90 9.12 -3.93 -10.90
C ARG A 90 8.67 -3.76 -12.35
N SER A 91 7.89 -4.71 -12.86
CA SER A 91 7.38 -4.65 -14.23
C SER A 91 6.40 -3.50 -14.44
N THR A 92 5.53 -3.22 -13.46
CA THR A 92 4.60 -2.09 -13.52
C THR A 92 5.35 -0.75 -13.51
N LEU A 93 6.36 -0.59 -12.65
CA LEU A 93 7.19 0.62 -12.64
C LEU A 93 7.84 0.85 -14.01
N ARG A 94 8.44 -0.18 -14.61
CA ARG A 94 9.04 -0.09 -15.96
C ARG A 94 8.02 0.25 -17.04
N TYR A 95 6.85 -0.35 -16.98
CA TYR A 95 5.79 -0.11 -17.96
C TYR A 95 5.38 1.38 -17.99
N TRP A 96 5.38 2.03 -16.84
CA TRP A 96 5.08 3.46 -16.70
C TRP A 96 6.30 4.37 -16.88
N GLY A 97 7.40 3.83 -17.40
CA GLY A 97 8.59 4.60 -17.74
C GLY A 97 9.45 5.01 -16.54
N LEU A 98 9.22 4.43 -15.37
CA LEU A 98 10.05 4.63 -14.19
C LEU A 98 11.26 3.70 -14.20
N ARG A 99 12.30 4.05 -13.45
CA ARG A 99 13.52 3.26 -13.29
C ARG A 99 13.50 2.53 -11.94
N PRO A 100 13.17 1.22 -11.91
CA PRO A 100 13.22 0.46 -10.67
C PRO A 100 14.67 0.31 -10.17
N VAL A 101 14.88 0.60 -8.89
CA VAL A 101 16.16 0.46 -8.20
C VAL A 101 16.05 -0.66 -7.17
N PRO A 102 16.73 -1.80 -7.35
CA PRO A 102 16.66 -2.88 -6.38
C PRO A 102 17.42 -2.52 -5.11
N VAL A 103 16.79 -2.72 -3.96
CA VAL A 103 17.36 -2.54 -2.64
C VAL A 103 17.24 -3.84 -1.86
N PRO A 104 18.36 -4.40 -1.33
CA PRO A 104 18.31 -5.68 -0.64
C PRO A 104 17.42 -5.63 0.61
N VAL A 105 16.91 -6.81 0.97
CA VAL A 105 16.17 -7.04 2.21
C VAL A 105 16.95 -7.98 3.12
N ASP A 106 16.81 -7.78 4.43
CA ASP A 106 17.37 -8.63 5.46
C ASP A 106 16.26 -9.11 6.44
N ALA A 107 16.64 -9.67 7.58
CA ALA A 107 15.67 -10.14 8.57
C ALA A 107 14.76 -9.03 9.14
N GLU A 108 15.12 -7.77 8.96
CA GLU A 108 14.34 -6.60 9.40
C GLU A 108 13.61 -5.87 8.25
N GLY A 109 13.58 -6.45 7.05
CA GLY A 109 12.97 -5.87 5.85
C GLY A 109 13.94 -5.10 4.97
N LEU A 110 13.46 -4.14 4.17
CA LEU A 110 14.30 -3.36 3.24
C LEU A 110 15.44 -2.65 3.97
N CYS A 111 16.67 -2.79 3.44
CA CYS A 111 17.89 -2.16 3.97
C CYS A 111 17.91 -0.66 3.64
N VAL A 112 17.29 0.15 4.49
CA VAL A 112 17.08 1.60 4.28
C VAL A 112 18.41 2.35 4.09
N GLU A 113 19.46 1.94 4.75
CA GLU A 113 20.81 2.53 4.64
C GLU A 113 21.39 2.43 3.22
N GLN A 114 20.98 1.42 2.46
CA GLN A 114 21.40 1.25 1.07
C GLN A 114 20.80 2.31 0.13
N LEU A 115 19.70 2.97 0.52
CA LEU A 115 19.12 4.06 -0.25
C LEU A 115 20.07 5.25 -0.41
N SER A 116 21.04 5.41 0.51
CA SER A 116 22.05 6.45 0.43
C SER A 116 22.95 6.36 -0.81
N ALA A 117 23.07 5.16 -1.39
CA ALA A 117 23.80 4.94 -2.65
C ALA A 117 23.06 5.45 -3.89
N PHE A 118 21.78 5.83 -3.75
CA PHE A 118 20.90 6.20 -4.85
C PHE A 118 20.22 7.55 -4.56
N PRO A 119 20.95 8.67 -4.57
CA PRO A 119 20.39 10.00 -4.21
C PRO A 119 19.29 10.49 -5.17
N GLU A 120 19.20 9.88 -6.35
CA GLU A 120 18.18 10.20 -7.35
C GLU A 120 16.81 9.51 -7.09
N VAL A 121 16.71 8.60 -6.12
CA VAL A 121 15.46 7.90 -5.81
C VAL A 121 14.41 8.88 -5.30
N ARG A 122 13.22 8.83 -5.94
CA ARG A 122 12.07 9.67 -5.64
C ARG A 122 10.94 8.96 -4.91
N GLY A 123 11.01 7.64 -4.81
CA GLY A 123 10.04 6.83 -4.09
C GLY A 123 10.56 5.46 -3.74
N VAL A 124 9.90 4.82 -2.78
CA VAL A 124 10.19 3.45 -2.34
C VAL A 124 8.88 2.67 -2.27
N LEU A 125 8.86 1.50 -2.88
CA LEU A 125 7.75 0.55 -2.83
C LEU A 125 8.14 -0.60 -1.91
N VAL A 126 7.35 -0.83 -0.85
CA VAL A 126 7.65 -1.80 0.21
C VAL A 126 6.43 -2.62 0.62
N THR A 127 6.68 -3.83 1.13
CA THR A 127 5.69 -4.74 1.75
C THR A 127 6.03 -4.94 3.24
N PRO A 128 5.82 -3.92 4.09
CA PRO A 128 6.43 -3.87 5.42
C PRO A 128 5.77 -4.77 6.46
N SER A 129 4.52 -5.17 6.27
CA SER A 129 3.81 -6.03 7.21
C SER A 129 4.11 -7.51 6.97
N HIS A 130 4.40 -7.88 5.73
CA HIS A 130 4.72 -9.24 5.33
C HIS A 130 5.51 -9.19 4.02
N GLN A 131 6.83 -9.12 4.12
CA GLN A 131 7.70 -8.96 2.97
C GLN A 131 7.50 -10.09 1.95
N TYR A 132 7.24 -9.74 0.72
CA TYR A 132 7.10 -10.71 -0.35
C TYR A 132 8.43 -10.88 -1.12
N PRO A 133 8.96 -12.12 -1.31
CA PRO A 133 8.33 -13.41 -0.95
C PRO A 133 8.86 -14.02 0.36
N LEU A 134 9.69 -13.34 1.13
CA LEU A 134 10.46 -13.94 2.21
C LEU A 134 9.71 -14.01 3.56
N GLY A 135 8.62 -13.26 3.71
CA GLY A 135 7.74 -13.34 4.87
C GLY A 135 8.19 -12.59 6.13
N MET A 136 9.31 -11.85 6.08
CA MET A 136 9.73 -11.09 7.25
C MET A 136 8.85 -9.85 7.48
N LEU A 137 8.76 -9.46 8.75
CA LEU A 137 8.13 -8.25 9.19
C LEU A 137 9.19 -7.14 9.27
N MET A 138 8.94 -5.98 8.65
CA MET A 138 9.81 -4.83 8.80
C MET A 138 9.83 -4.35 10.25
N SER A 139 11.02 -4.27 10.85
CA SER A 139 11.17 -3.85 12.24
C SER A 139 10.70 -2.39 12.43
N ARG A 140 10.26 -2.07 13.66
CA ARG A 140 9.86 -0.71 14.00
C ARG A 140 10.97 0.31 13.70
N GLN A 141 12.21 -0.02 14.07
CA GLN A 141 13.36 0.84 13.84
C GLN A 141 13.56 1.11 12.34
N ARG A 142 13.40 0.08 11.49
CA ARG A 142 13.53 0.17 10.04
C ARG A 142 12.40 1.02 9.43
N ARG A 143 11.17 0.88 9.93
CA ARG A 143 10.00 1.71 9.53
C ARG A 143 10.27 3.18 9.82
N GLU A 144 10.71 3.51 11.02
CA GLU A 144 11.06 4.87 11.41
C GLU A 144 12.23 5.43 10.59
N ALA A 145 13.23 4.60 10.28
CA ALA A 145 14.35 4.99 9.42
C ALA A 145 13.90 5.31 7.99
N LEU A 146 13.01 4.47 7.41
CA LEU A 146 12.47 4.69 6.07
C LEU A 146 11.66 5.99 6.01
N ILE A 147 10.83 6.24 7.00
CA ILE A 147 10.04 7.47 7.08
C ILE A 147 10.95 8.71 7.18
N ARG A 148 11.97 8.68 8.05
CA ARG A 148 12.95 9.78 8.14
C ARG A 148 13.68 10.01 6.83
N TRP A 149 14.10 8.93 6.17
CA TRP A 149 14.76 9.01 4.87
C TRP A 149 13.84 9.67 3.83
N ALA A 150 12.59 9.20 3.73
CA ALA A 150 11.63 9.74 2.77
C ALA A 150 11.36 11.23 2.99
N SER A 151 11.21 11.65 4.25
CA SER A 151 11.03 13.05 4.62
C SER A 151 12.23 13.91 4.20
N ALA A 152 13.46 13.46 4.53
CA ALA A 152 14.68 14.19 4.22
C ALA A 152 14.91 14.36 2.70
N HIS A 153 14.49 13.37 1.90
CA HIS A 153 14.68 13.36 0.44
C HIS A 153 13.44 13.81 -0.34
N LYS A 154 12.34 14.16 0.35
CA LYS A 154 11.05 14.47 -0.27
C LYS A 154 10.58 13.35 -1.21
N ALA A 155 10.82 12.12 -0.79
CA ALA A 155 10.49 10.91 -1.52
C ALA A 155 9.15 10.33 -1.05
N TRP A 156 8.45 9.65 -1.94
CA TRP A 156 7.22 8.94 -1.63
C TRP A 156 7.49 7.54 -1.08
N ILE A 157 6.66 7.08 -0.18
CA ILE A 157 6.58 5.67 0.21
C ILE A 157 5.26 5.12 -0.33
N ILE A 158 5.32 4.02 -1.08
CA ILE A 158 4.16 3.23 -1.48
C ILE A 158 4.18 1.97 -0.63
N GLU A 159 3.20 1.85 0.26
CA GLU A 159 3.05 0.73 1.18
C GLU A 159 2.04 -0.27 0.61
N ASP A 160 2.52 -1.44 0.18
CA ASP A 160 1.67 -2.56 -0.22
C ASP A 160 1.45 -3.51 0.96
N ASP A 161 0.24 -3.57 1.45
CA ASP A 161 -0.15 -4.30 2.67
C ASP A 161 -1.22 -5.35 2.36
N TYR A 162 -0.86 -6.33 1.58
CA TYR A 162 -1.75 -7.25 0.86
C TYR A 162 -2.45 -8.32 1.72
N ASP A 163 -1.94 -8.69 2.91
CA ASP A 163 -2.44 -9.82 3.72
C ASP A 163 -2.49 -9.56 5.23
N ASN A 164 -2.47 -8.32 5.61
CA ASN A 164 -2.35 -7.91 7.01
C ASN A 164 -3.46 -8.44 7.93
N GLU A 165 -4.67 -8.66 7.42
CA GLU A 165 -5.77 -9.27 8.16
C GLU A 165 -5.52 -10.76 8.48
N LEU A 166 -4.53 -11.38 7.87
CA LEU A 166 -4.16 -12.78 8.02
C LEU A 166 -2.95 -12.98 8.96
N SER A 167 -2.80 -12.12 9.97
CA SER A 167 -1.69 -12.25 10.93
C SER A 167 -1.79 -13.54 11.74
N TYR A 168 -0.82 -14.43 11.58
CA TYR A 168 -0.74 -15.72 12.30
C TYR A 168 0.09 -15.64 13.59
N ALA A 169 0.80 -14.55 13.82
CA ALA A 169 1.86 -14.47 14.84
C ALA A 169 1.75 -13.27 15.80
N GLY A 170 0.57 -12.72 16.04
CA GLY A 170 0.45 -11.62 17.02
C GLY A 170 -0.50 -10.49 16.63
N SER A 171 -0.36 -9.36 17.31
CA SER A 171 -1.16 -8.16 17.00
C SER A 171 -0.77 -7.57 15.66
N PRO A 172 -1.74 -7.02 14.91
CA PRO A 172 -1.47 -6.31 13.67
C PRO A 172 -0.40 -5.24 13.86
N THR A 173 0.53 -5.16 12.94
CA THR A 173 1.58 -4.13 12.97
C THR A 173 1.01 -2.79 12.50
N THR A 174 1.38 -1.71 13.16
CA THR A 174 1.00 -0.36 12.75
C THR A 174 1.53 -0.06 11.33
N ALA A 175 0.67 0.38 10.43
CA ALA A 175 1.06 0.76 9.08
C ALA A 175 2.06 1.92 9.08
N LEU A 176 2.90 2.03 8.05
CA LEU A 176 3.76 3.20 7.85
C LEU A 176 2.93 4.49 7.75
N ALA A 177 1.80 4.42 7.05
CA ALA A 177 0.84 5.51 6.92
C ALA A 177 0.23 5.97 8.26
N ALA A 178 0.27 5.13 9.28
CA ALA A 178 -0.24 5.47 10.62
C ALA A 178 0.81 6.08 11.56
N ILE A 179 2.09 6.06 11.18
CA ILE A 179 3.16 6.70 11.94
C ILE A 179 3.10 8.20 11.66
N ALA A 180 2.45 8.91 12.53
CA ALA A 180 1.61 10.08 12.34
C ALA A 180 2.23 11.37 11.75
N GLU A 181 3.54 11.55 11.76
CA GLU A 181 4.10 12.87 11.38
C GLU A 181 4.29 13.05 9.86
N ILE A 182 4.07 12.00 9.05
CA ILE A 182 4.46 12.00 7.64
C ILE A 182 3.40 11.38 6.72
N GLN A 183 2.14 11.48 7.07
CA GLN A 183 1.01 11.01 6.22
C GLN A 183 1.04 11.60 4.80
N SER A 184 1.65 12.75 4.62
CA SER A 184 1.75 13.41 3.31
C SER A 184 2.70 12.73 2.32
N SER A 185 3.57 11.82 2.78
CA SER A 185 4.57 11.14 1.93
C SER A 185 4.33 9.65 1.77
N VAL A 186 3.26 9.11 2.37
CA VAL A 186 2.93 7.67 2.33
C VAL A 186 1.61 7.46 1.63
N VAL A 187 1.62 6.59 0.63
CA VAL A 187 0.41 6.03 0.00
C VAL A 187 0.29 4.59 0.46
N TYR A 188 -0.86 4.29 1.06
CA TYR A 188 -1.20 2.96 1.58
C TYR A 188 -2.22 2.29 0.67
#